data_6d71d138c58ce02f56b1986d4041884d
#
_entry.id   6d71d138c58ce02f56b1986d4041884d
#
_cell.length_a   1.000
_cell.length_b   1.000
_cell.length_c   1.000
_cell.angle_alpha   90.00
_cell.angle_beta   90.00
_cell.angle_gamma   90.00
#
_symmetry.space_group_name_H-M   'P 1'
#
loop_
_entity.id
_entity.type
_entity.pdbx_description
1 polymer ?
#
loop_
_entity_poly.entity_id
_entity_poly.type
_entity_poly.pdbx_seq_one_letter_code
_entity_poly.pdbx_strand_id
1 'polypeptide(L)'
;MRKIVFILFIICFSYACLTDKTDQLPRITAEMIDPENPPLLEFSENEFNFDTIALGSTINHTFTFTNGGKTPLIIHSVKAACGCTVLKGWPKHPILPGESGEIPIEFTPKSPGFQRKYISIIANTLSLIHI
;
A
#
# COMPACT_ATOMS: atom_id res chain seq x y z
N MET A 1 -25.02 41.34 30.84
CA MET A 1 -24.89 40.93 29.43
C MET A 1 -23.43 40.66 28.98
N ARG A 2 -22.45 41.46 29.41
CA ARG A 2 -21.03 41.27 28.99
C ARG A 2 -20.34 40.00 29.50
N LYS A 3 -20.73 39.45 30.63
CA LYS A 3 -20.16 38.23 31.22
C LYS A 3 -20.66 36.92 30.59
N ILE A 4 -21.86 36.93 30.05
CA ILE A 4 -22.48 35.74 29.40
C ILE A 4 -21.84 35.49 28.00
N VAL A 5 -21.47 36.55 27.30
CA VAL A 5 -20.82 36.49 25.99
C VAL A 5 -19.40 35.87 26.11
N PHE A 6 -18.69 36.15 27.21
CA PHE A 6 -17.35 35.60 27.45
C PHE A 6 -17.40 34.09 27.76
N ILE A 7 -18.42 33.60 28.46
CA ILE A 7 -18.58 32.19 28.78
C ILE A 7 -18.93 31.38 27.54
N LEU A 8 -19.77 31.91 26.65
CA LEU A 8 -20.08 31.28 25.37
C LEU A 8 -18.87 31.20 24.42
N PHE A 9 -17.96 32.17 24.47
CA PHE A 9 -16.73 32.15 23.67
C PHE A 9 -15.71 31.11 24.14
N ILE A 10 -15.64 30.85 25.45
CA ILE A 10 -14.76 29.82 26.03
C ILE A 10 -15.26 28.41 25.73
N ILE A 11 -16.57 28.20 25.69
CA ILE A 11 -17.17 26.89 25.37
C ILE A 11 -17.00 26.55 23.87
N CYS A 12 -17.03 27.53 22.97
CA CYS A 12 -16.79 27.31 21.54
C CYS A 12 -15.33 26.94 21.22
N PHE A 13 -14.36 27.37 22.04
CA PHE A 13 -12.93 27.08 21.81
C PHE A 13 -12.53 25.66 22.26
N SER A 14 -13.36 25.01 23.10
CA SER A 14 -13.08 23.65 23.60
C SER A 14 -13.52 22.52 22.67
N TYR A 15 -14.31 22.82 21.63
CA TYR A 15 -14.81 21.81 20.68
C TYR A 15 -13.99 21.71 19.39
N ALA A 16 -12.97 22.52 19.21
CA ALA A 16 -12.23 22.62 17.95
C ALA A 16 -10.96 21.74 17.89
N CYS A 17 -10.78 20.78 18.84
CA CYS A 17 -9.55 19.98 18.88
C CYS A 17 -9.81 18.50 19.08
N LEU A 18 -10.68 17.89 18.28
CA LEU A 18 -10.89 16.44 18.28
C LEU A 18 -11.33 15.93 16.90
N THR A 19 -10.56 16.30 15.87
CA THR A 19 -10.56 15.53 14.63
C THR A 19 -9.12 15.29 14.24
N ASP A 20 -8.41 14.52 15.07
CA ASP A 20 -7.21 13.83 14.64
C ASP A 20 -7.67 12.68 13.72
N LYS A 21 -7.76 12.99 12.43
CA LYS A 21 -7.74 11.97 11.38
C LYS A 21 -6.32 11.42 11.33
N THR A 22 -5.95 10.64 12.33
CA THR A 22 -4.86 9.70 12.18
C THR A 22 -5.26 8.79 11.02
N ASP A 23 -4.55 8.93 9.94
CA ASP A 23 -4.54 8.05 8.76
C ASP A 23 -4.06 6.66 9.26
N GLN A 24 -4.96 5.94 9.94
CA GLN A 24 -4.68 4.63 10.49
C GLN A 24 -4.80 3.65 9.34
N LEU A 25 -3.65 3.36 8.73
CA LEU A 25 -3.50 2.12 7.95
C LEU A 25 -4.12 0.97 8.76
N PRO A 26 -4.99 0.16 8.19
CA PRO A 26 -5.61 -0.95 8.89
C PRO A 26 -4.50 -1.85 9.46
N ARG A 27 -4.46 -1.98 10.78
CA ARG A 27 -3.52 -2.88 11.44
C ARG A 27 -4.01 -4.30 11.19
N ILE A 28 -3.13 -5.16 10.71
CA ILE A 28 -3.41 -6.59 10.61
C ILE A 28 -3.52 -7.11 12.04
N THR A 29 -4.72 -7.52 12.45
CA THR A 29 -4.99 -8.18 13.72
C THR A 29 -5.07 -9.69 13.49
N ALA A 30 -4.85 -10.49 14.54
CA ALA A 30 -4.95 -11.95 14.45
C ALA A 30 -6.35 -12.43 13.99
N GLU A 31 -7.39 -11.63 14.25
CA GLU A 31 -8.77 -11.90 13.82
C GLU A 31 -8.98 -11.74 12.30
N MET A 32 -8.06 -11.05 11.61
CA MET A 32 -8.10 -10.88 10.16
C MET A 32 -7.36 -11.99 9.42
N ILE A 33 -6.76 -12.93 10.16
CA ILE A 33 -6.07 -14.10 9.61
C ILE A 33 -6.97 -15.30 9.84
N ASP A 34 -7.65 -15.75 8.80
CA ASP A 34 -8.42 -16.99 8.80
C ASP A 34 -7.57 -18.09 8.11
N PRO A 35 -6.97 -19.02 8.88
CA PRO A 35 -6.11 -20.06 8.30
C PRO A 35 -6.84 -21.04 7.41
N GLU A 36 -8.17 -21.19 7.60
CA GLU A 36 -8.99 -22.10 6.80
C GLU A 36 -9.45 -21.46 5.48
N ASN A 37 -9.55 -20.14 5.45
CA ASN A 37 -9.98 -19.36 4.28
C ASN A 37 -9.09 -18.14 4.06
N PRO A 38 -7.78 -18.29 3.84
CA PRO A 38 -6.88 -17.18 3.71
C PRO A 38 -7.19 -16.32 2.47
N PRO A 39 -6.87 -15.02 2.50
CA PRO A 39 -6.81 -14.24 1.29
C PRO A 39 -5.64 -14.72 0.43
N LEU A 40 -5.78 -14.61 -0.87
CA LEU A 40 -4.76 -15.05 -1.83
C LEU A 40 -4.43 -13.89 -2.78
N LEU A 41 -3.16 -13.51 -2.82
CA LEU A 41 -2.66 -12.47 -3.70
C LEU A 41 -2.13 -13.10 -4.99
N GLU A 42 -2.89 -13.00 -6.07
CA GLU A 42 -2.57 -13.55 -7.38
C GLU A 42 -2.20 -12.43 -8.34
N PHE A 43 -0.97 -12.45 -8.84
CA PHE A 43 -0.50 -11.51 -9.85
C PHE A 43 -0.77 -12.01 -11.25
N SER A 44 -1.14 -11.11 -12.17
CA SER A 44 -1.23 -11.41 -13.60
C SER A 44 0.15 -11.71 -14.20
N GLU A 45 1.21 -11.13 -13.65
CA GLU A 45 2.61 -11.38 -13.99
C GLU A 45 3.50 -11.23 -12.75
N ASN A 46 4.46 -12.11 -12.58
CA ASN A 46 5.38 -12.12 -11.43
C ASN A 46 6.74 -11.46 -11.75
N GLU A 47 7.01 -11.21 -13.00
CA GLU A 47 8.24 -10.60 -13.48
C GLU A 47 7.92 -9.65 -14.65
N PHE A 48 8.61 -8.53 -14.71
CA PHE A 48 8.58 -7.61 -15.84
C PHE A 48 10.00 -7.38 -16.35
N ASN A 49 10.20 -7.59 -17.65
CA ASN A 49 11.49 -7.36 -18.29
C ASN A 49 11.53 -5.96 -18.92
N PHE A 50 12.42 -5.12 -18.45
CA PHE A 50 12.62 -3.76 -18.96
C PHE A 50 13.42 -3.71 -20.27
N ASP A 51 13.94 -4.84 -20.76
CA ASP A 51 14.87 -4.90 -21.89
C ASP A 51 16.10 -3.97 -21.69
N THR A 52 16.56 -3.34 -22.74
CA THR A 52 17.69 -2.40 -22.71
C THR A 52 17.19 -0.98 -22.54
N ILE A 53 17.55 -0.35 -21.42
CA ILE A 53 17.18 1.02 -21.11
C ILE A 53 18.40 1.91 -20.95
N ALA A 54 18.27 3.17 -21.34
CA ALA A 54 19.33 4.15 -21.19
C ALA A 54 19.51 4.52 -19.70
N LEU A 55 20.77 4.73 -19.30
CA LEU A 55 21.10 5.17 -17.95
C LEU A 55 20.39 6.50 -17.63
N GLY A 56 19.72 6.56 -16.49
CA GLY A 56 18.98 7.75 -16.05
C GLY A 56 17.57 7.88 -16.65
N SER A 57 17.18 7.03 -17.59
CA SER A 57 15.81 7.00 -18.09
C SER A 57 14.88 6.37 -17.06
N THR A 58 13.69 6.94 -16.90
CA THR A 58 12.68 6.43 -15.99
C THR A 58 11.69 5.55 -16.73
N ILE A 59 11.43 4.36 -16.18
CA ILE A 59 10.44 3.43 -16.68
C ILE A 59 9.35 3.27 -15.63
N ASN A 60 8.11 3.27 -16.10
CA ASN A 60 6.93 3.02 -15.29
C ASN A 60 6.32 1.68 -15.71
N HIS A 61 5.93 0.90 -14.73
CA HIS A 61 5.20 -0.35 -14.91
C HIS A 61 4.18 -0.53 -13.80
N THR A 62 3.10 -1.26 -14.05
CA THR A 62 2.05 -1.52 -13.06
C THR A 62 1.77 -3.00 -13.00
N PHE A 63 2.07 -3.59 -11.86
CA PHE A 63 1.66 -4.96 -11.56
C PHE A 63 0.19 -4.97 -11.15
N THR A 64 -0.61 -5.77 -11.83
CA THR A 64 -2.01 -6.00 -11.49
C THR A 64 -2.15 -7.31 -10.72
N PHE A 65 -2.93 -7.30 -9.67
CA PHE A 65 -3.23 -8.48 -8.88
C PHE A 65 -4.73 -8.60 -8.59
N THR A 66 -5.15 -9.80 -8.21
CA THR A 66 -6.52 -10.10 -7.79
C THR A 66 -6.49 -10.84 -6.46
N ASN A 67 -7.46 -10.58 -5.60
CA ASN A 67 -7.69 -11.41 -4.42
C ASN A 67 -8.43 -12.69 -4.83
N GLY A 68 -7.69 -13.76 -5.09
CA GLY A 68 -8.24 -15.09 -5.42
C GLY A 68 -8.73 -15.87 -4.19
N GLY A 69 -8.55 -15.33 -2.97
CA GLY A 69 -8.96 -15.95 -1.71
C GLY A 69 -10.44 -15.75 -1.37
N LYS A 70 -10.81 -16.15 -0.16
CA LYS A 70 -12.20 -16.09 0.34
C LYS A 70 -12.43 -14.98 1.36
N THR A 71 -11.38 -14.37 1.89
CA THR A 71 -11.44 -13.29 2.86
C THR A 71 -10.81 -12.01 2.32
N PRO A 72 -11.11 -10.84 2.88
CA PRO A 72 -10.52 -9.57 2.44
C PRO A 72 -9.00 -9.58 2.53
N LEU A 73 -8.33 -9.20 1.45
CA LEU A 73 -6.89 -9.02 1.37
C LEU A 73 -6.51 -7.62 1.85
N ILE A 74 -5.58 -7.54 2.78
CA ILE A 74 -5.06 -6.29 3.31
C ILE A 74 -3.55 -6.24 3.04
N ILE A 75 -3.12 -5.30 2.20
CA ILE A 75 -1.71 -5.03 1.98
C ILE A 75 -1.23 -4.09 3.07
N HIS A 76 -0.28 -4.55 3.88
CA HIS A 76 0.29 -3.76 4.96
C HIS A 76 1.43 -2.87 4.48
N SER A 77 2.31 -3.41 3.66
CA SER A 77 3.41 -2.63 3.10
C SER A 77 3.89 -3.19 1.76
N VAL A 78 4.39 -2.30 0.93
CA VAL A 78 5.08 -2.60 -0.32
C VAL A 78 6.43 -1.89 -0.28
N LYS A 79 7.52 -2.63 -0.44
CA LYS A 79 8.89 -2.12 -0.34
C LYS A 79 9.73 -2.58 -1.51
N ALA A 80 10.48 -1.68 -2.11
CA ALA A 80 11.53 -2.02 -3.05
C ALA A 80 12.79 -2.50 -2.31
N ALA A 81 13.48 -3.48 -2.87
CA ALA A 81 14.70 -4.04 -2.30
C ALA A 81 15.87 -3.06 -2.28
N CYS A 82 15.89 -2.05 -3.14
CA CYS A 82 16.89 -0.97 -3.12
C CYS A 82 16.26 0.36 -3.55
N GLY A 83 16.84 1.46 -3.10
CA GLY A 83 16.32 2.83 -3.29
C GLY A 83 16.22 3.35 -4.72
N CYS A 84 16.36 2.46 -5.72
CA CYS A 84 16.20 2.81 -7.14
C CYS A 84 14.77 2.64 -7.64
N THR A 85 13.90 1.92 -6.91
CA THR A 85 12.52 1.69 -7.29
C THR A 85 11.59 2.49 -6.38
N VAL A 86 10.74 3.29 -6.97
CA VAL A 86 9.77 4.11 -6.24
C VAL A 86 8.40 3.47 -6.42
N LEU A 87 7.73 3.19 -5.31
CA LEU A 87 6.39 2.63 -5.28
C LEU A 87 5.39 3.72 -4.96
N LYS A 88 4.35 3.85 -5.77
CA LYS A 88 3.30 4.87 -5.61
C LYS A 88 1.92 4.23 -5.76
N GLY A 89 0.98 4.65 -4.94
CA GLY A 89 -0.45 4.45 -5.21
C GLY A 89 -1.01 3.03 -5.04
N TRP A 90 -0.35 2.10 -4.34
CA TRP A 90 -0.98 0.81 -4.06
C TRP A 90 -2.17 0.94 -3.10
N PRO A 91 -3.19 0.04 -3.18
CA PRO A 91 -4.40 0.08 -2.35
C PRO A 91 -4.12 0.04 -0.85
N LYS A 92 -4.77 0.93 -0.08
CA LYS A 92 -4.70 1.02 1.38
C LYS A 92 -5.96 0.49 2.07
N HIS A 93 -7.01 0.22 1.31
CA HIS A 93 -8.26 -0.37 1.80
C HIS A 93 -8.26 -1.88 1.61
N PRO A 94 -9.08 -2.62 2.36
CA PRO A 94 -9.28 -4.05 2.14
C PRO A 94 -9.81 -4.32 0.72
N ILE A 95 -9.25 -5.34 0.07
CA ILE A 95 -9.62 -5.78 -1.28
C ILE A 95 -10.45 -7.04 -1.12
N LEU A 96 -11.71 -6.99 -1.56
CA LEU A 96 -12.65 -8.09 -1.38
C LEU A 96 -12.30 -9.29 -2.30
N PRO A 97 -12.79 -10.49 -1.98
CA PRO A 97 -12.64 -11.66 -2.84
C PRO A 97 -13.09 -11.38 -4.29
N GLY A 98 -12.22 -11.68 -5.26
CA GLY A 98 -12.43 -11.40 -6.67
C GLY A 98 -12.15 -9.98 -7.12
N GLU A 99 -11.90 -9.02 -6.22
CA GLU A 99 -11.48 -7.68 -6.58
C GLU A 99 -10.00 -7.64 -6.96
N SER A 100 -9.68 -6.72 -7.86
CA SER A 100 -8.33 -6.49 -8.34
C SER A 100 -7.76 -5.18 -7.82
N GLY A 101 -6.43 -5.10 -7.74
CA GLY A 101 -5.69 -3.91 -7.39
C GLY A 101 -4.43 -3.76 -8.22
N GLU A 102 -3.78 -2.63 -8.07
CA GLU A 102 -2.60 -2.27 -8.83
C GLU A 102 -1.45 -1.85 -7.91
N ILE A 103 -0.23 -2.22 -8.31
CA ILE A 103 1.01 -1.77 -7.67
C ILE A 103 1.84 -1.07 -8.75
N PRO A 104 1.71 0.25 -8.89
CA PRO A 104 2.53 1.00 -9.82
C PRO A 104 3.95 1.15 -9.29
N ILE A 105 4.93 0.95 -10.15
CA ILE A 105 6.34 1.11 -9.88
C ILE A 105 6.99 2.09 -10.84
N GLU A 106 8.06 2.70 -10.38
CA GLU A 106 8.92 3.57 -11.16
C GLU A 106 10.37 3.17 -10.91
N PHE A 107 11.10 2.91 -11.97
CA PHE A 107 12.50 2.52 -11.92
C PHE A 107 13.38 3.41 -12.79
N THR A 108 14.49 3.90 -12.21
CA THR A 108 15.51 4.69 -12.91
C THR A 108 16.87 4.07 -12.63
N PRO A 109 17.53 3.43 -13.62
CA PRO A 109 18.85 2.85 -13.42
C PRO A 109 19.89 3.94 -13.19
N LYS A 110 20.72 3.76 -12.16
CA LYS A 110 21.81 4.67 -11.77
C LYS A 110 23.20 4.14 -12.14
N SER A 111 23.27 2.90 -12.57
CA SER A 111 24.52 2.24 -13.00
C SER A 111 24.29 1.38 -14.24
N PRO A 112 25.27 1.26 -15.15
CA PRO A 112 25.18 0.38 -16.30
C PRO A 112 25.24 -1.09 -15.88
N GLY A 113 24.84 -1.97 -16.82
CA GLY A 113 24.88 -3.42 -16.67
C GLY A 113 23.55 -4.02 -16.27
N PHE A 114 23.52 -5.33 -16.11
CA PHE A 114 22.35 -6.09 -15.76
C PHE A 114 21.76 -5.65 -14.40
N GLN A 115 20.47 -5.36 -14.37
CA GLN A 115 19.75 -4.92 -13.17
C GLN A 115 18.59 -5.89 -12.89
N ARG A 116 18.55 -6.46 -11.68
CA ARG A 116 17.41 -7.22 -11.16
C ARG A 116 16.94 -6.57 -9.85
N LYS A 117 15.67 -6.26 -9.77
CA LYS A 117 15.05 -5.59 -8.60
C LYS A 117 13.91 -6.44 -8.10
N TYR A 118 13.71 -6.43 -6.79
CA TYR A 118 12.64 -7.15 -6.13
C TYR A 118 11.76 -6.19 -5.37
N ILE A 119 10.48 -6.50 -5.35
CA ILE A 119 9.49 -5.80 -4.55
C ILE A 119 8.96 -6.80 -3.52
N SER A 120 9.04 -6.42 -2.25
CA SER A 120 8.53 -7.22 -1.14
C SER A 120 7.18 -6.67 -0.73
N ILE A 121 6.17 -7.54 -0.67
CA ILE A 121 4.81 -7.20 -0.29
C ILE A 121 4.49 -7.96 0.99
N ILE A 122 4.06 -7.22 2.02
CA ILE A 122 3.57 -7.77 3.28
C ILE A 122 2.06 -7.56 3.32
N ALA A 123 1.32 -8.65 3.39
CA ALA A 123 -0.13 -8.68 3.45
C ALA A 123 -0.59 -9.70 4.51
N ASN A 124 -1.88 -9.77 4.75
CA ASN A 124 -2.49 -10.78 5.65
C ASN A 124 -2.62 -12.17 4.99
N THR A 125 -1.79 -12.46 4.01
CA THR A 125 -1.64 -13.80 3.41
C THR A 125 -0.76 -14.69 4.28
N LEU A 126 -0.80 -16.00 4.05
CA LEU A 126 0.02 -16.97 4.80
C LEU A 126 1.51 -16.94 4.43
N SER A 127 1.89 -16.22 3.38
CA SER A 127 3.28 -16.15 2.91
C SER A 127 3.70 -14.72 2.54
N LEU A 128 5.00 -14.46 2.66
CA LEU A 128 5.63 -13.25 2.13
C LEU A 128 5.75 -13.38 0.61
N ILE A 129 5.35 -12.35 -0.12
CA ILE A 129 5.34 -12.35 -1.58
C ILE A 129 6.43 -11.42 -2.11
N HIS A 130 7.18 -11.91 -3.10
CA HIS A 130 8.18 -11.16 -3.84
C HIS A 130 7.85 -11.20 -5.34
N ILE A 131 7.91 -10.06 -5.99
CA ILE A 131 7.79 -9.85 -7.43
C ILE A 131 8.96 -9.05 -7.97
#